data_55f5a7539c845589540bb366fe0abfae
#
_entry.id   55f5a7539c845589540bb366fe0abfae
#
_cell.length_a   1.000
_cell.length_b   1.000
_cell.length_c   1.000
_cell.angle_alpha   90.00
_cell.angle_beta   90.00
_cell.angle_gamma   90.00
#
_symmetry.space_group_name_H-M   'P 1'
#
loop_
_entity.id
_entity.type
_entity.pdbx_description
1 polymer ?
#
loop_
_entity_poly.entity_id
_entity_poly.type
_entity_poly.pdbx_seq_one_letter_code
_entity_poly.pdbx_strand_id
1 'polypeptide(L)'
;FNSRHFEDAIEAYQQVVQRKAAGADYALFQIGYAQGLLHRYPEKITTMEKLANRYPKSDYADDALYEAARANLQLENNAEAIKKYTQLTKKYPNSNKGAKSALELGITYRTQKQYDNAIEAYKNTINRYAGSEEAYAALEGLEQVYVETNNISEYLAYTKTLNRINMKIATSEDSLVYVTAEIQYMMGNYE
;
A
#
# COMPACT_ATOMS: atom_id res chain seq x y z
N PHE A 1 -1.88 -21.67 -18.48
CA PHE A 1 -3.02 -21.52 -17.56
C PHE A 1 -4.31 -21.56 -18.39
N ASN A 2 -5.27 -22.43 -18.03
CA ASN A 2 -6.50 -22.58 -18.80
C ASN A 2 -7.49 -21.45 -18.38
N SER A 3 -7.53 -20.37 -19.15
CA SER A 3 -8.42 -19.22 -18.92
C SER A 3 -9.90 -19.59 -18.81
N ARG A 4 -10.30 -20.71 -19.47
CA ARG A 4 -11.67 -21.21 -19.43
C ARG A 4 -12.13 -21.56 -18.02
N HIS A 5 -11.27 -22.10 -17.16
CA HIS A 5 -11.63 -22.41 -15.78
C HIS A 5 -11.95 -21.16 -14.95
N PHE A 6 -11.32 -20.02 -15.25
CA PHE A 6 -11.64 -18.77 -14.55
C PHE A 6 -12.97 -18.18 -15.04
N GLU A 7 -13.30 -18.32 -16.32
CA GLU A 7 -14.59 -17.89 -16.85
C GLU A 7 -15.73 -18.72 -16.26
N ASP A 8 -15.60 -20.05 -16.24
CA ASP A 8 -16.58 -20.95 -15.64
C ASP A 8 -16.79 -20.63 -14.14
N ALA A 9 -15.70 -20.32 -13.42
CA ALA A 9 -15.78 -19.92 -12.03
C ALA A 9 -16.50 -18.57 -11.85
N ILE A 10 -16.22 -17.58 -12.70
CA ILE A 10 -16.91 -16.28 -12.68
C ILE A 10 -18.41 -16.49 -12.88
N GLU A 11 -18.80 -17.30 -13.87
CA GLU A 11 -20.21 -17.57 -14.15
C GLU A 11 -20.93 -18.23 -12.96
N ALA A 12 -20.30 -19.25 -12.37
CA ALA A 12 -20.84 -19.94 -11.20
C ALA A 12 -21.03 -18.98 -10.00
N TYR A 13 -20.03 -18.16 -9.68
CA TYR A 13 -20.13 -17.19 -8.60
C TYR A 13 -21.13 -16.07 -8.90
N GLN A 14 -21.30 -15.66 -10.16
CA GLN A 14 -22.33 -14.68 -10.54
C GLN A 14 -23.73 -15.16 -10.21
N GLN A 15 -24.03 -16.46 -10.35
CA GLN A 15 -25.32 -17.01 -9.94
C GLN A 15 -25.56 -16.86 -8.42
N VAL A 16 -24.52 -17.05 -7.59
CA VAL A 16 -24.61 -16.82 -6.14
C VAL A 16 -24.94 -15.37 -5.82
N VAL A 17 -24.25 -14.42 -6.48
CA VAL A 17 -24.47 -12.99 -6.31
C VAL A 17 -25.87 -12.54 -6.75
N GLN A 18 -26.39 -13.07 -7.89
CA GLN A 18 -27.71 -12.76 -8.42
C GLN A 18 -28.82 -13.23 -7.48
N ARG A 19 -28.68 -14.42 -6.92
CA ARG A 19 -29.65 -14.99 -5.96
C ARG A 19 -29.60 -14.32 -4.58
N LYS A 20 -28.65 -13.38 -4.35
CA LYS A 20 -28.42 -12.76 -3.04
C LYS A 20 -28.22 -13.80 -1.92
N ALA A 21 -27.66 -14.94 -2.25
CA ALA A 21 -27.46 -16.05 -1.33
C ALA A 21 -26.40 -15.69 -0.27
N ALA A 22 -26.38 -16.46 0.82
CA ALA A 22 -25.30 -16.39 1.79
C ALA A 22 -23.95 -16.61 1.07
N GLY A 23 -22.92 -15.82 1.43
CA GLY A 23 -21.62 -15.86 0.77
C GLY A 23 -21.54 -15.07 -0.54
N ALA A 24 -22.51 -14.18 -0.82
CA ALA A 24 -22.45 -13.32 -1.99
C ALA A 24 -21.28 -12.32 -1.95
N ASP A 25 -20.79 -11.95 -0.78
CA ASP A 25 -19.58 -11.18 -0.56
C ASP A 25 -18.32 -11.99 -0.94
N TYR A 26 -18.21 -13.23 -0.45
CA TYR A 26 -17.16 -14.15 -0.89
C TYR A 26 -17.19 -14.39 -2.39
N ALA A 27 -18.39 -14.62 -2.97
CA ALA A 27 -18.53 -14.81 -4.40
C ALA A 27 -18.05 -13.58 -5.20
N LEU A 28 -18.36 -12.36 -4.76
CA LEU A 28 -17.83 -11.13 -5.38
C LEU A 28 -16.29 -11.07 -5.28
N PHE A 29 -15.73 -11.45 -4.14
CA PHE A 29 -14.28 -11.49 -3.98
C PHE A 29 -13.63 -12.46 -4.97
N GLN A 30 -14.17 -13.67 -5.10
CA GLN A 30 -13.67 -14.67 -6.04
C GLN A 30 -13.82 -14.25 -7.51
N ILE A 31 -14.93 -13.59 -7.87
CA ILE A 31 -15.11 -13.01 -9.22
C ILE A 31 -14.00 -11.98 -9.49
N GLY A 32 -13.80 -11.01 -8.60
CA GLY A 32 -12.79 -9.98 -8.81
C GLY A 32 -11.36 -10.56 -8.82
N TYR A 33 -11.10 -11.60 -8.03
CA TYR A 33 -9.82 -12.30 -8.05
C TYR A 33 -9.58 -13.00 -9.42
N ALA A 34 -10.56 -13.74 -9.91
CA ALA A 34 -10.50 -14.40 -11.22
C ALA A 34 -10.36 -13.38 -12.38
N GLN A 35 -11.07 -12.24 -12.31
CA GLN A 35 -10.91 -11.13 -13.26
C GLN A 35 -9.48 -10.60 -13.26
N GLY A 36 -8.84 -10.48 -12.09
CA GLY A 36 -7.43 -10.11 -11.98
C GLY A 36 -6.48 -11.08 -12.65
N LEU A 37 -6.71 -12.39 -12.49
CA LEU A 37 -5.93 -13.44 -13.16
C LEU A 37 -6.10 -13.43 -14.69
N LEU A 38 -7.25 -12.96 -15.15
CA LEU A 38 -7.53 -12.74 -16.58
C LEU A 38 -7.07 -11.36 -17.09
N HIS A 39 -6.37 -10.56 -16.26
CA HIS A 39 -5.94 -9.19 -16.57
C HIS A 39 -7.10 -8.23 -16.91
N ARG A 40 -8.32 -8.54 -16.47
CA ARG A 40 -9.51 -7.69 -16.64
C ARG A 40 -9.61 -6.68 -15.49
N TYR A 41 -8.66 -5.75 -15.45
CA TYR A 41 -8.54 -4.82 -14.32
C TYR A 41 -9.74 -3.89 -14.17
N PRO A 42 -10.38 -3.33 -15.22
CA PRO A 42 -11.57 -2.49 -15.07
C PRO A 42 -12.75 -3.23 -14.42
N GLU A 43 -12.99 -4.48 -14.83
CA GLU A 43 -14.04 -5.33 -14.27
C GLU A 43 -13.71 -5.71 -12.82
N LYS A 44 -12.43 -6.05 -12.53
CA LYS A 44 -11.96 -6.32 -11.17
C LYS A 44 -12.24 -5.13 -10.26
N ILE A 45 -11.89 -3.90 -10.65
CA ILE A 45 -12.14 -2.69 -9.88
C ILE A 45 -13.62 -2.57 -9.56
N THR A 46 -14.48 -2.66 -10.58
CA THR A 46 -15.94 -2.56 -10.42
C THR A 46 -16.49 -3.62 -9.45
N THR A 47 -16.00 -4.86 -9.55
CA THR A 47 -16.46 -5.97 -8.72
C THR A 47 -16.01 -5.79 -7.27
N MET A 48 -14.75 -5.41 -7.03
CA MET A 48 -14.19 -5.19 -5.70
C MET A 48 -14.84 -3.98 -5.01
N GLU A 49 -15.08 -2.90 -5.73
CA GLU A 49 -15.84 -1.74 -5.21
C GLU A 49 -17.27 -2.11 -4.83
N LYS A 50 -17.93 -2.92 -5.65
CA LYS A 50 -19.28 -3.42 -5.36
C LYS A 50 -19.29 -4.23 -4.06
N LEU A 51 -18.29 -5.07 -3.82
CA LEU A 51 -18.12 -5.81 -2.57
C LEU A 51 -17.97 -4.83 -1.39
N ALA A 52 -16.95 -3.97 -1.42
CA ALA A 52 -16.63 -3.07 -0.33
C ALA A 52 -17.76 -2.10 0.05
N ASN A 53 -18.58 -1.69 -0.95
CA ASN A 53 -19.69 -0.80 -0.74
C ASN A 53 -20.95 -1.52 -0.25
N ARG A 54 -21.26 -2.69 -0.80
CA ARG A 54 -22.46 -3.44 -0.47
C ARG A 54 -22.34 -4.26 0.81
N TYR A 55 -21.13 -4.73 1.10
CA TYR A 55 -20.82 -5.59 2.25
C TYR A 55 -19.67 -5.01 3.09
N PRO A 56 -19.82 -3.79 3.65
CA PRO A 56 -18.74 -3.10 4.36
C PRO A 56 -18.30 -3.76 5.66
N LYS A 57 -19.05 -4.77 6.15
CA LYS A 57 -18.74 -5.56 7.34
C LYS A 57 -18.24 -6.96 6.99
N SER A 58 -18.10 -7.28 5.71
CA SER A 58 -17.53 -8.55 5.25
C SER A 58 -16.06 -8.63 5.60
N ASP A 59 -15.59 -9.82 5.91
CA ASP A 59 -14.16 -10.13 6.12
C ASP A 59 -13.31 -9.89 4.86
N TYR A 60 -13.95 -9.73 3.70
CA TYR A 60 -13.30 -9.45 2.41
C TYR A 60 -13.34 -7.97 2.02
N ALA A 61 -13.92 -7.08 2.84
CA ALA A 61 -14.16 -5.71 2.43
C ALA A 61 -12.87 -4.86 2.35
N ASP A 62 -11.95 -5.07 3.26
CA ASP A 62 -10.62 -4.44 3.25
C ASP A 62 -9.73 -5.02 2.14
N ASP A 63 -9.72 -6.34 1.97
CA ASP A 63 -9.08 -7.00 0.83
C ASP A 63 -9.60 -6.46 -0.50
N ALA A 64 -10.90 -6.28 -0.64
CA ALA A 64 -11.50 -5.76 -1.86
C ALA A 64 -11.03 -4.34 -2.18
N LEU A 65 -10.98 -3.44 -1.20
CA LEU A 65 -10.46 -2.08 -1.40
C LEU A 65 -8.96 -2.10 -1.79
N TYR A 66 -8.18 -2.97 -1.14
CA TYR A 66 -6.77 -3.15 -1.44
C TYR A 66 -6.57 -3.64 -2.89
N GLU A 67 -7.31 -4.67 -3.29
CA GLU A 67 -7.23 -5.23 -4.63
C GLU A 67 -7.75 -4.27 -5.72
N ALA A 68 -8.77 -3.44 -5.41
CA ALA A 68 -9.20 -2.38 -6.31
C ALA A 68 -8.12 -1.29 -6.49
N ALA A 69 -7.42 -0.92 -5.41
CA ALA A 69 -6.30 0.02 -5.48
C ALA A 69 -5.16 -0.52 -6.34
N ARG A 70 -4.74 -1.77 -6.11
CA ARG A 70 -3.72 -2.43 -6.91
C ARG A 70 -4.08 -2.54 -8.39
N ALA A 71 -5.34 -2.84 -8.69
CA ALA A 71 -5.81 -2.89 -10.08
C ALA A 71 -5.79 -1.50 -10.75
N ASN A 72 -6.05 -0.43 -9.99
CA ASN A 72 -5.87 0.94 -10.50
C ASN A 72 -4.39 1.25 -10.80
N LEU A 73 -3.43 0.78 -9.98
CA LEU A 73 -2.00 0.93 -10.29
C LEU A 73 -1.61 0.19 -11.58
N GLN A 74 -2.19 -0.99 -11.85
CA GLN A 74 -1.94 -1.71 -13.11
C GLN A 74 -2.44 -0.96 -14.35
N LEU A 75 -3.40 -0.06 -14.18
CA LEU A 75 -3.94 0.83 -15.22
C LEU A 75 -3.29 2.23 -15.18
N GLU A 76 -2.24 2.41 -14.38
CA GLU A 76 -1.58 3.70 -14.16
C GLU A 76 -2.51 4.81 -13.61
N ASN A 77 -3.67 4.41 -13.07
CA ASN A 77 -4.65 5.30 -12.44
C ASN A 77 -4.24 5.62 -10.98
N ASN A 78 -3.07 6.24 -10.82
CA ASN A 78 -2.46 6.46 -9.51
C ASN A 78 -3.35 7.27 -8.55
N ALA A 79 -4.09 8.25 -9.05
CA ALA A 79 -5.00 9.07 -8.24
C ALA A 79 -6.14 8.24 -7.63
N GLU A 80 -6.75 7.33 -8.39
CA GLU A 80 -7.78 6.43 -7.85
C GLU A 80 -7.19 5.38 -6.92
N ALA A 81 -5.98 4.88 -7.18
CA ALA A 81 -5.27 3.99 -6.26
C ALA A 81 -5.05 4.66 -4.90
N ILE A 82 -4.50 5.88 -4.88
CA ILE A 82 -4.31 6.69 -3.67
C ILE A 82 -5.63 6.86 -2.91
N LYS A 83 -6.71 7.18 -3.61
CA LYS A 83 -8.04 7.35 -3.02
C LYS A 83 -8.54 6.05 -2.35
N LYS A 84 -8.34 4.88 -2.98
CA LYS A 84 -8.73 3.57 -2.41
C LYS A 84 -7.88 3.21 -1.20
N TYR A 85 -6.57 3.38 -1.26
CA TYR A 85 -5.70 3.15 -0.12
C TYR A 85 -6.04 4.09 1.05
N THR A 86 -6.29 5.37 0.77
CA THR A 86 -6.73 6.33 1.79
C THR A 86 -8.07 5.93 2.41
N GLN A 87 -9.03 5.47 1.60
CA GLN A 87 -10.31 4.97 2.10
C GLN A 87 -10.11 3.77 3.02
N LEU A 88 -9.25 2.83 2.63
CA LEU A 88 -8.97 1.63 3.40
C LEU A 88 -8.31 1.97 4.75
N THR A 89 -7.27 2.79 4.77
CA THR A 89 -6.58 3.18 6.01
C THR A 89 -7.47 3.92 6.99
N LYS A 90 -8.49 4.64 6.50
CA LYS A 90 -9.50 5.31 7.34
C LYS A 90 -10.56 4.35 7.86
N LYS A 91 -11.05 3.45 7.01
CA LYS A 91 -12.21 2.60 7.31
C LYS A 91 -11.83 1.32 8.05
N TYR A 92 -10.66 0.75 7.74
CA TYR A 92 -10.16 -0.50 8.28
C TYR A 92 -8.73 -0.38 8.84
N PRO A 93 -8.48 0.59 9.76
CA PRO A 93 -7.13 0.93 10.19
C PRO A 93 -6.38 -0.21 10.89
N ASN A 94 -7.12 -1.12 11.53
CA ASN A 94 -6.55 -2.21 12.31
C ASN A 94 -6.50 -3.54 11.54
N SER A 95 -6.90 -3.53 10.26
CA SER A 95 -6.77 -4.71 9.41
C SER A 95 -5.33 -4.86 8.90
N ASN A 96 -4.97 -6.07 8.53
CA ASN A 96 -3.68 -6.35 7.89
C ASN A 96 -3.51 -5.51 6.59
N LYS A 97 -4.60 -5.31 5.84
CA LYS A 97 -4.57 -4.46 4.64
C LYS A 97 -4.47 -2.97 4.97
N GLY A 98 -4.86 -2.55 6.18
CA GLY A 98 -4.68 -1.19 6.67
C GLY A 98 -3.22 -0.76 6.71
N ALA A 99 -2.35 -1.57 7.33
CA ALA A 99 -0.91 -1.32 7.38
C ALA A 99 -0.28 -1.34 5.98
N LYS A 100 -0.59 -2.38 5.18
CA LYS A 100 -0.11 -2.48 3.80
C LYS A 100 -0.51 -1.29 2.94
N SER A 101 -1.77 -0.85 3.05
CA SER A 101 -2.26 0.31 2.30
C SER A 101 -1.60 1.62 2.72
N ALA A 102 -1.27 1.77 3.99
CA ALA A 102 -0.54 2.94 4.48
C ALA A 102 0.88 3.00 3.89
N LEU A 103 1.57 1.87 3.80
CA LEU A 103 2.86 1.77 3.13
C LEU A 103 2.72 2.06 1.63
N GLU A 104 1.75 1.44 0.95
CA GLU A 104 1.53 1.62 -0.49
C GLU A 104 1.19 3.08 -0.87
N LEU A 105 0.56 3.84 0.03
CA LEU A 105 0.37 5.29 -0.16
C LEU A 105 1.72 6.00 -0.28
N GLY A 106 2.64 5.74 0.63
CA GLY A 106 3.98 6.34 0.60
C GLY A 106 4.73 5.98 -0.69
N ILE A 107 4.70 4.69 -1.07
CA ILE A 107 5.31 4.20 -2.30
C ILE A 107 4.70 4.88 -3.54
N THR A 108 3.36 4.95 -3.60
CA THR A 108 2.67 5.55 -4.74
C THR A 108 2.96 7.04 -4.87
N TYR A 109 2.97 7.79 -3.76
CA TYR A 109 3.34 9.21 -3.77
C TYR A 109 4.79 9.42 -4.21
N ARG A 110 5.72 8.60 -3.72
CA ARG A 110 7.14 8.68 -4.12
C ARG A 110 7.32 8.41 -5.62
N THR A 111 6.67 7.36 -6.17
CA THR A 111 6.74 7.06 -7.60
C THR A 111 6.18 8.18 -8.48
N GLN A 112 5.23 8.97 -7.94
CA GLN A 112 4.71 10.18 -8.57
C GLN A 112 5.58 11.44 -8.28
N LYS A 113 6.71 11.28 -7.61
CA LYS A 113 7.60 12.37 -7.16
C LYS A 113 6.88 13.42 -6.28
N GLN A 114 5.80 13.02 -5.63
CA GLN A 114 5.08 13.84 -4.65
C GLN A 114 5.74 13.64 -3.27
N TYR A 115 6.95 14.12 -3.13
CA TYR A 115 7.83 13.80 -2.00
C TYR A 115 7.26 14.21 -0.65
N ASP A 116 6.64 15.38 -0.53
CA ASP A 116 6.04 15.82 0.72
C ASP A 116 4.92 14.89 1.17
N ASN A 117 4.06 14.46 0.23
CA ASN A 117 2.99 13.50 0.51
C ASN A 117 3.56 12.11 0.86
N ALA A 118 4.65 11.69 0.21
CA ALA A 118 5.33 10.45 0.51
C ALA A 118 5.92 10.45 1.93
N ILE A 119 6.60 11.54 2.32
CA ILE A 119 7.17 11.73 3.66
C ILE A 119 6.07 11.63 4.73
N GLU A 120 4.96 12.34 4.52
CA GLU A 120 3.82 12.30 5.44
C GLU A 120 3.23 10.89 5.55
N ALA A 121 3.00 10.21 4.42
CA ALA A 121 2.45 8.86 4.38
C ALA A 121 3.36 7.85 5.08
N TYR A 122 4.67 7.89 4.83
CA TYR A 122 5.65 7.02 5.49
C TYR A 122 5.73 7.29 7.00
N LYS A 123 5.80 8.55 7.43
CA LYS A 123 5.80 8.91 8.85
C LYS A 123 4.52 8.44 9.56
N ASN A 124 3.37 8.58 8.91
CA ASN A 124 2.10 8.07 9.43
C ASN A 124 2.11 6.54 9.57
N THR A 125 2.68 5.82 8.59
CA THR A 125 2.80 4.36 8.65
C THR A 125 3.70 3.93 9.80
N ILE A 126 4.87 4.54 9.95
CA ILE A 126 5.84 4.28 11.02
C ILE A 126 5.19 4.47 12.39
N ASN A 127 4.50 5.59 12.60
CA ASN A 127 3.92 5.94 13.90
C ASN A 127 2.71 5.05 14.24
N ARG A 128 1.87 4.75 13.26
CA ARG A 128 0.61 4.04 13.49
C ARG A 128 0.80 2.53 13.64
N TYR A 129 1.74 1.97 12.90
CA TYR A 129 1.98 0.54 12.82
C TYR A 129 3.37 0.16 13.36
N ALA A 130 3.85 0.90 14.37
CA ALA A 130 5.16 0.72 14.97
C ALA A 130 5.44 -0.75 15.30
N GLY A 131 6.60 -1.24 14.87
CA GLY A 131 7.04 -2.63 15.05
C GLY A 131 6.53 -3.62 14.00
N SER A 132 5.68 -3.21 13.05
CA SER A 132 5.28 -4.06 11.91
C SER A 132 6.33 -4.03 10.79
N GLU A 133 6.28 -5.03 9.91
CA GLU A 133 7.12 -5.06 8.70
C GLU A 133 6.87 -3.83 7.81
N GLU A 134 5.61 -3.38 7.72
CA GLU A 134 5.24 -2.21 6.95
C GLU A 134 5.84 -0.91 7.53
N ALA A 135 5.97 -0.82 8.85
CA ALA A 135 6.62 0.34 9.47
C ALA A 135 8.13 0.37 9.19
N TYR A 136 8.80 -0.78 9.19
CA TYR A 136 10.21 -0.86 8.78
C TYR A 136 10.39 -0.55 7.30
N ALA A 137 9.57 -1.11 6.41
CA ALA A 137 9.59 -0.79 4.98
C ALA A 137 9.28 0.70 4.72
N ALA A 138 8.38 1.31 5.51
CA ALA A 138 8.12 2.73 5.42
C ALA A 138 9.32 3.59 5.86
N LEU A 139 10.11 3.13 6.85
CA LEU A 139 11.33 3.82 7.26
C LEU A 139 12.39 3.79 6.15
N GLU A 140 12.56 2.65 5.48
CA GLU A 140 13.44 2.53 4.31
C GLU A 140 12.96 3.41 3.15
N GLY A 141 11.64 3.43 2.87
CA GLY A 141 11.05 4.31 1.85
C GLY A 141 11.24 5.79 2.18
N LEU A 142 11.12 6.17 3.45
CA LEU A 142 11.36 7.53 3.93
C LEU A 142 12.83 7.95 3.75
N GLU A 143 13.77 7.07 4.08
CA GLU A 143 15.20 7.29 3.85
C GLU A 143 15.47 7.60 2.37
N GLN A 144 14.93 6.77 1.47
CA GLN A 144 15.10 6.95 0.03
C GLN A 144 14.54 8.30 -0.45
N VAL A 145 13.39 8.75 0.07
CA VAL A 145 12.84 10.08 -0.27
C VAL A 145 13.79 11.20 0.17
N TYR A 146 14.32 11.11 1.39
CA TYR A 146 15.25 12.13 1.87
C TYR A 146 16.60 12.13 1.14
N VAL A 147 17.05 10.97 0.64
CA VAL A 147 18.19 10.87 -0.29
C VAL A 147 17.86 11.55 -1.62
N GLU A 148 16.73 11.20 -2.24
CA GLU A 148 16.29 11.76 -3.53
C GLU A 148 16.09 13.29 -3.48
N THR A 149 15.73 13.82 -2.32
CA THR A 149 15.52 15.26 -2.10
C THR A 149 16.73 15.99 -1.50
N ASN A 150 17.85 15.30 -1.28
CA ASN A 150 19.07 15.84 -0.64
C ASN A 150 18.84 16.45 0.76
N ASN A 151 17.92 15.82 1.55
CA ASN A 151 17.51 16.29 2.88
C ASN A 151 17.85 15.27 3.98
N ILE A 152 19.04 14.65 3.92
CA ILE A 152 19.45 13.58 4.85
C ILE A 152 19.48 14.06 6.31
N SER A 153 19.81 15.33 6.54
CA SER A 153 19.82 15.90 7.90
C SER A 153 18.45 15.82 8.59
N GLU A 154 17.38 15.99 7.85
CA GLU A 154 16.01 15.85 8.36
C GLU A 154 15.67 14.40 8.69
N TYR A 155 16.12 13.44 7.87
CA TYR A 155 15.98 12.03 8.15
C TYR A 155 16.67 11.64 9.47
N LEU A 156 17.93 12.06 9.65
CA LEU A 156 18.69 11.81 10.86
C LEU A 156 18.03 12.45 12.10
N ALA A 157 17.48 13.66 11.96
CA ALA A 157 16.73 14.29 13.03
C ALA A 157 15.46 13.49 13.38
N TYR A 158 14.74 13.00 12.39
CA TYR A 158 13.55 12.18 12.59
C TYR A 158 13.87 10.83 13.25
N THR A 159 14.90 10.11 12.81
CA THR A 159 15.28 8.81 13.38
C THR A 159 15.67 8.91 14.87
N LYS A 160 16.30 10.02 15.29
CA LYS A 160 16.56 10.30 16.71
C LYS A 160 15.27 10.39 17.55
N THR A 161 14.16 10.81 16.96
CA THR A 161 12.86 10.82 17.64
C THR A 161 12.26 9.42 17.80
N LEU A 162 12.52 8.51 16.84
CA LEU A 162 12.01 7.14 16.85
C LEU A 162 12.65 6.27 17.93
N ASN A 163 13.93 6.49 18.26
CA ASN A 163 14.61 5.80 19.36
C ASN A 163 13.92 6.01 20.72
N ARG A 164 13.15 7.07 20.87
CA ARG A 164 12.31 7.32 22.06
C ARG A 164 11.01 6.51 22.09
N ILE A 165 10.60 5.94 20.94
CA ILE A 165 9.34 5.19 20.77
C ILE A 165 9.56 3.67 20.78
N ASN A 166 10.76 3.18 21.17
CA ASN A 166 11.14 1.76 21.19
C ASN A 166 11.10 1.04 19.83
N MET A 167 11.11 1.74 18.72
CA MET A 167 11.45 1.11 17.44
C MET A 167 12.96 0.83 17.44
N LYS A 168 13.35 -0.43 17.54
CA LYS A 168 14.73 -0.85 17.29
C LYS A 168 15.03 -0.63 15.82
N ILE A 169 15.60 0.55 15.51
CA ILE A 169 16.14 0.82 14.19
C ILE A 169 17.41 -0.03 14.08
N ALA A 170 17.41 -1.01 13.19
CA ALA A 170 18.56 -1.89 12.97
C ALA A 170 19.74 -1.18 12.27
N THR A 171 19.60 0.08 11.93
CA THR A 171 20.66 0.90 11.37
C THR A 171 21.55 1.42 12.49
N SER A 172 22.78 0.90 12.57
CA SER A 172 23.79 1.53 13.41
C SER A 172 24.01 2.98 12.96
N GLU A 173 24.25 3.90 13.91
CA GLU A 173 24.63 5.29 13.57
C GLU A 173 25.77 5.32 12.53
N ASP A 174 26.67 4.35 12.60
CA ASP A 174 27.80 4.19 11.66
C ASP A 174 27.34 3.91 10.22
N SER A 175 26.29 3.11 10.02
CA SER A 175 25.76 2.82 8.68
C SER A 175 25.09 4.06 8.06
N LEU A 176 24.35 4.84 8.86
CA LEU A 176 23.73 6.09 8.41
C LEU A 176 24.76 7.17 8.10
N VAL A 177 25.82 7.27 8.92
CA VAL A 177 26.94 8.19 8.68
C VAL A 177 27.68 7.81 7.40
N TYR A 178 27.90 6.52 7.16
CA TYR A 178 28.57 6.02 5.95
C TYR A 178 27.74 6.34 4.68
N VAL A 179 26.45 6.00 4.68
CA VAL A 179 25.54 6.31 3.55
C VAL A 179 25.47 7.83 3.29
N THR A 180 25.44 8.63 4.35
CA THR A 180 25.43 10.09 4.23
C THR A 180 26.73 10.61 3.61
N ALA A 181 27.89 10.07 4.03
CA ALA A 181 29.19 10.45 3.50
C ALA A 181 29.34 10.03 2.03
N GLU A 182 28.84 8.86 1.65
CA GLU A 182 28.90 8.35 0.29
C GLU A 182 28.03 9.20 -0.66
N ILE A 183 26.87 9.62 -0.21
CA ILE A 183 25.98 10.50 -0.98
C ILE A 183 26.58 11.90 -1.15
N GLN A 184 27.17 12.47 -0.08
CA GLN A 184 27.86 13.76 -0.17
C GLN A 184 29.06 13.70 -1.11
N TYR A 185 29.80 12.59 -1.07
CA TYR A 185 30.89 12.33 -2.00
C TYR A 185 30.41 12.27 -3.46
N MET A 186 29.33 11.51 -3.74
CA MET A 186 28.73 11.42 -5.10
C MET A 186 28.19 12.76 -5.61
N MET A 187 27.73 13.63 -4.71
CA MET A 187 27.22 14.97 -5.04
C MET A 187 28.33 16.02 -5.21
N GLY A 188 29.58 15.68 -5.02
CA GLY A 188 30.71 16.60 -5.15
C GLY A 188 30.85 17.60 -4.00
N ASN A 189 30.17 17.38 -2.90
CA ASN A 189 30.29 18.18 -1.66
C ASN A 189 31.44 17.63 -0.83
N TYR A 190 32.66 18.12 -1.09
CA TYR A 190 33.90 17.70 -0.43
C TYR A 190 34.28 18.64 0.73
N GLU A 191 33.38 18.97 1.62
CA GLU A 191 33.74 19.67 2.86
C GLU A 191 33.84 18.74 4.05
#